data_bc5cd67c6f1fb937e84ae5f368730173
#
_entry.id   bc5cd67c6f1fb937e84ae5f368730173
#
_cell.length_a   1.000
_cell.length_b   1.000
_cell.length_c   1.000
_cell.angle_alpha   90.00
_cell.angle_beta   90.00
_cell.angle_gamma   90.00
#
_symmetry.space_group_name_H-M   'P 1'
#
loop_
_entity.id
_entity.type
_entity.pdbx_description
1 polymer ?
#
loop_
_entity_poly.entity_id
_entity_poly.type
_entity_poly.pdbx_seq_one_letter_code
_entity_poly.pdbx_strand_id
1 'polypeptide(L)'
;NRALWYHYEAIGETFISIEIARNLGVEIPPVLEEKLLKSVEIFINGFEDQSTLDKWESKEHNSIYKPGEQKFNNTLASLRWANSWFYIFQYRYPQHPASNKLKSYLKGAKDSLVTDGMVGLGLGCIYEVANQNR
;
A
#
# COMPACT_ATOMS: atom_id res chain seq x y z
N ASN A 1 14.84 -1.60 0.73
CA ASN A 1 14.66 -1.41 2.18
C ASN A 1 13.49 -2.28 2.67
N ARG A 2 13.78 -3.28 3.53
CA ARG A 2 12.75 -4.19 4.06
C ARG A 2 11.71 -3.45 4.88
N ALA A 3 12.08 -2.38 5.57
CA ALA A 3 11.14 -1.60 6.36
C ALA A 3 10.00 -1.03 5.48
N LEU A 4 10.32 -0.53 4.27
CA LEU A 4 9.29 -0.05 3.35
C LEU A 4 8.42 -1.20 2.84
N TRP A 5 8.99 -2.39 2.60
CA TRP A 5 8.23 -3.56 2.20
C TRP A 5 7.23 -3.98 3.28
N TYR A 6 7.67 -4.15 4.51
CA TYR A 6 6.77 -4.50 5.62
C TYR A 6 5.75 -3.40 5.92
N HIS A 7 6.13 -2.13 5.75
CA HIS A 7 5.18 -1.02 5.87
C HIS A 7 4.07 -1.12 4.80
N TYR A 8 4.43 -1.43 3.57
CA TYR A 8 3.52 -1.62 2.46
C TYR A 8 2.54 -2.80 2.69
N GLU A 9 3.05 -3.94 3.15
CA GLU A 9 2.22 -5.09 3.50
C GLU A 9 1.27 -4.75 4.65
N ALA A 10 1.78 -4.14 5.72
CA ALA A 10 0.97 -3.76 6.88
C ALA A 10 -0.16 -2.77 6.52
N ILE A 11 0.08 -1.84 5.59
CA ILE A 11 -0.98 -0.97 5.06
C ILE A 11 -2.07 -1.81 4.40
N GLY A 12 -1.70 -2.79 3.57
CA GLY A 12 -2.65 -3.66 2.88
C GLY A 12 -3.54 -4.43 3.84
N GLU A 13 -2.94 -5.10 4.80
CA GLU A 13 -3.67 -5.86 5.83
C GLU A 13 -4.59 -4.96 6.65
N THR A 14 -4.15 -3.72 6.95
CA THR A 14 -4.96 -2.75 7.69
C THR A 14 -6.18 -2.31 6.87
N PHE A 15 -6.03 -2.03 5.57
CA PHE A 15 -7.15 -1.69 4.70
C PHE A 15 -8.19 -2.81 4.66
N ILE A 16 -7.75 -4.05 4.48
CA ILE A 16 -8.62 -5.22 4.43
C ILE A 16 -9.37 -5.39 5.75
N SER A 17 -8.67 -5.28 6.87
CA SER A 17 -9.26 -5.39 8.20
C SER A 17 -10.31 -4.31 8.45
N ILE A 18 -10.04 -3.07 8.05
CA ILE A 18 -10.99 -1.95 8.15
C ILE A 18 -12.21 -2.17 7.25
N GLU A 19 -12.03 -2.69 6.03
CA GLU A 19 -13.17 -3.02 5.16
C GLU A 19 -14.06 -4.11 5.76
N ILE A 20 -13.46 -5.13 6.34
CA ILE A 20 -14.23 -6.17 7.07
C ILE A 20 -15.00 -5.55 8.22
N ALA A 21 -14.36 -4.71 9.04
CA ALA A 21 -14.99 -4.05 10.16
C ALA A 21 -16.19 -3.17 9.71
N ARG A 22 -16.01 -2.38 8.65
CA ARG A 22 -17.09 -1.55 8.07
C ARG A 22 -18.26 -2.40 7.57
N ASN A 23 -17.99 -3.52 6.92
CA ASN A 23 -19.04 -4.43 6.45
C ASN A 23 -19.80 -5.10 7.60
N LEU A 24 -19.19 -5.21 8.77
CA LEU A 24 -19.82 -5.67 10.01
C LEU A 24 -20.52 -4.54 10.79
N GLY A 25 -20.57 -3.33 10.25
CA GLY A 25 -21.20 -2.17 10.90
C GLY A 25 -20.36 -1.53 12.00
N VAL A 26 -19.07 -1.86 12.08
CA VAL A 26 -18.16 -1.25 13.07
C VAL A 26 -17.73 0.13 12.56
N GLU A 27 -17.92 1.15 13.40
CA GLU A 27 -17.46 2.49 13.12
C GLU A 27 -15.93 2.58 13.28
N ILE A 28 -15.26 3.16 12.29
CA ILE A 28 -13.81 3.34 12.31
C ILE A 28 -13.50 4.72 12.90
N PRO A 29 -12.73 4.78 14.00
CA PRO A 29 -12.37 6.06 14.61
C PRO A 29 -11.62 6.97 13.62
N PRO A 30 -11.99 8.26 13.51
CA PRO A 30 -11.33 9.20 12.58
C PRO A 30 -9.82 9.28 12.75
N VAL A 31 -9.32 9.17 13.97
CA VAL A 31 -7.87 9.18 14.25
C VAL A 31 -7.15 7.98 13.64
N LEU A 32 -7.81 6.83 13.55
CA LEU A 32 -7.23 5.64 12.89
C LEU A 32 -7.17 5.86 11.37
N GLU A 33 -8.22 6.41 10.82
CA GLU A 33 -8.31 6.73 9.39
C GLU A 33 -7.24 7.76 8.98
N GLU A 34 -7.06 8.83 9.75
CA GLU A 34 -6.00 9.82 9.54
C GLU A 34 -4.60 9.19 9.55
N LYS A 35 -4.32 8.32 10.53
CA LYS A 35 -3.04 7.61 10.62
C LYS A 35 -2.82 6.69 9.42
N LEU A 36 -3.87 6.01 8.95
CA LEU A 36 -3.79 5.15 7.78
C LEU A 36 -3.48 5.96 6.51
N LEU A 37 -4.16 7.09 6.30
CA LEU A 37 -3.88 7.99 5.18
C LEU A 37 -2.43 8.49 5.21
N LYS A 38 -1.94 8.86 6.41
CA LYS A 38 -0.56 9.26 6.60
C LYS A 38 0.45 8.14 6.28
N SER A 39 0.11 6.90 6.61
CA SER A 39 0.92 5.73 6.27
C SER A 39 1.02 5.53 4.76
N VAL A 40 -0.06 5.76 4.03
CA VAL A 40 -0.07 5.72 2.55
C VAL A 40 0.83 6.81 1.96
N GLU A 41 0.80 8.03 2.49
CA GLU A 41 1.70 9.10 2.05
C GLU A 41 3.16 8.75 2.27
N ILE A 42 3.50 8.18 3.44
CA ILE A 42 4.86 7.72 3.76
C ILE A 42 5.31 6.64 2.77
N PHE A 43 4.44 5.68 2.45
CA PHE A 43 4.74 4.66 1.46
C PHE A 43 5.03 5.28 0.08
N ILE A 44 4.15 6.14 -0.42
CA ILE A 44 4.32 6.77 -1.74
C ILE A 44 5.62 7.55 -1.80
N ASN A 45 5.90 8.37 -0.79
CA ASN A 45 7.12 9.17 -0.73
C ASN A 45 8.37 8.30 -0.72
N GLY A 46 8.39 7.23 0.08
CA GLY A 46 9.51 6.30 0.14
C GLY A 46 9.65 5.43 -1.13
N PHE A 47 8.55 5.15 -1.82
CA PHE A 47 8.56 4.42 -3.09
C PHE A 47 9.14 5.28 -4.22
N GLU A 48 8.76 6.56 -4.28
CA GLU A 48 9.25 7.50 -5.29
C GLU A 48 10.69 7.97 -5.01
N ASP A 49 11.02 8.20 -3.74
CA ASP A 49 12.35 8.64 -3.31
C ASP A 49 12.75 7.97 -2.00
N GLN A 50 13.56 6.93 -2.09
CA GLN A 50 14.02 6.18 -0.93
C GLN A 50 14.91 7.01 0.01
N SER A 51 15.50 8.12 -0.45
CA SER A 51 16.30 9.00 0.41
C SER A 51 15.46 9.62 1.54
N THR A 52 14.16 9.73 1.35
CA THR A 52 13.22 10.17 2.40
C THR A 52 13.20 9.25 3.61
N LEU A 53 13.64 8.00 3.43
CA LEU A 53 13.68 6.97 4.47
C LEU A 53 15.04 6.87 5.16
N ASP A 54 16.08 7.50 4.60
CA ASP A 54 17.46 7.38 5.10
C ASP A 54 17.58 7.84 6.58
N LYS A 55 16.79 8.83 6.96
CA LYS A 55 16.73 9.31 8.36
C LYS A 55 16.21 8.27 9.36
N TRP A 56 15.49 7.27 8.86
CA TRP A 56 14.92 6.19 9.65
C TRP A 56 15.80 4.93 9.64
N GLU A 57 16.86 4.93 8.83
CA GLU A 57 17.79 3.81 8.80
C GLU A 57 18.54 3.75 10.13
N SER A 58 18.39 2.64 10.83
CA SER A 58 19.11 2.41 12.08
C SER A 58 20.61 2.31 11.79
N LYS A 59 21.42 3.04 12.56
CA LYS A 59 22.87 2.93 12.52
C LYS A 59 23.40 1.71 13.27
N GLU A 60 22.55 1.11 14.11
CA GLU A 60 22.86 -0.09 14.88
C GLU A 60 22.29 -1.31 14.15
N HIS A 61 23.15 -2.03 13.48
CA HIS A 61 22.77 -3.26 12.80
C HIS A 61 23.34 -4.47 13.52
N ASN A 62 22.50 -5.18 14.22
CA ASN A 62 22.73 -6.58 14.59
C ASN A 62 22.29 -7.54 13.47
N SER A 63 22.10 -7.06 12.26
CA SER A 63 21.63 -7.88 11.15
C SER A 63 22.79 -8.38 10.32
N ILE A 64 22.60 -9.56 9.72
CA ILE A 64 23.49 -10.13 8.71
C ILE A 64 23.61 -9.27 7.44
N TYR A 65 22.85 -8.18 7.36
CA TYR A 65 22.80 -7.28 6.21
C TYR A 65 23.49 -5.96 6.54
N LYS A 66 24.31 -5.51 5.62
CA LYS A 66 25.00 -4.21 5.72
C LYS A 66 24.06 -3.05 5.39
N PRO A 67 24.30 -1.85 5.93
CA PRO A 67 23.60 -0.64 5.51
C PRO A 67 23.65 -0.47 3.99
N GLY A 68 22.51 -0.14 3.38
CA GLY A 68 22.40 0.08 1.93
C GLY A 68 22.30 -1.19 1.07
N GLU A 69 22.52 -2.40 1.62
CA GLU A 69 22.36 -3.66 0.87
C GLU A 69 20.87 -4.04 0.67
N GLN A 70 19.97 -3.47 1.44
CA GLN A 70 18.54 -3.76 1.37
C GLN A 70 17.75 -2.57 0.85
N LYS A 71 18.06 -2.13 -0.34
CA LYS A 71 17.21 -1.16 -1.02
C LYS A 71 15.91 -1.83 -1.42
N PHE A 72 14.81 -1.15 -1.16
CA PHE A 72 13.52 -1.54 -1.70
C PHE A 72 13.61 -1.50 -3.23
N ASN A 73 13.21 -2.58 -3.87
CA ASN A 73 13.07 -2.55 -5.31
C ASN A 73 11.82 -1.74 -5.65
N ASN A 74 11.99 -0.47 -5.99
CA ASN A 74 10.90 0.44 -6.34
C ASN A 74 10.39 0.27 -7.78
N THR A 75 10.53 -0.90 -8.35
CA THR A 75 9.87 -1.23 -9.61
C THR A 75 8.42 -1.58 -9.35
N LEU A 76 7.54 -1.25 -10.28
CA LEU A 76 6.11 -1.60 -10.19
C LEU A 76 5.89 -3.11 -10.09
N ALA A 77 6.80 -3.91 -10.68
CA ALA A 77 6.77 -5.36 -10.56
C ALA A 77 6.94 -5.86 -9.12
N SER A 78 7.64 -5.10 -8.27
CA SER A 78 7.81 -5.48 -6.86
C SER A 78 6.53 -5.30 -6.03
N LEU A 79 5.59 -4.50 -6.50
CA LEU A 79 4.32 -4.23 -5.82
C LEU A 79 3.24 -5.30 -6.08
N ARG A 80 3.48 -6.24 -6.97
CA ARG A 80 2.46 -7.20 -7.46
C ARG A 80 1.88 -8.12 -6.38
N TRP A 81 2.58 -8.32 -5.27
CA TRP A 81 2.20 -9.32 -4.26
C TRP A 81 1.24 -8.80 -3.19
N ALA A 82 1.05 -7.49 -3.08
CA ALA A 82 0.23 -6.90 -2.03
C ALA A 82 -0.44 -5.58 -2.45
N ASN A 83 -0.75 -5.41 -3.73
CA ASN A 83 -1.29 -4.14 -4.26
C ASN A 83 -2.82 -4.08 -4.33
N SER A 84 -3.51 -5.08 -3.85
CA SER A 84 -4.98 -5.14 -3.86
C SER A 84 -5.62 -3.98 -3.08
N TRP A 85 -4.96 -3.50 -2.03
CA TRP A 85 -5.45 -2.37 -1.25
C TRP A 85 -5.48 -1.04 -2.02
N PHE A 86 -4.75 -0.93 -3.14
CA PHE A 86 -4.84 0.25 -4.01
C PHE A 86 -6.26 0.48 -4.53
N TYR A 87 -6.98 -0.58 -4.84
CA TYR A 87 -8.38 -0.50 -5.27
C TYR A 87 -9.30 -0.06 -4.13
N ILE A 88 -9.10 -0.60 -2.93
CA ILE A 88 -9.84 -0.19 -1.73
C ILE A 88 -9.61 1.30 -1.48
N PHE A 89 -8.35 1.75 -1.53
CA PHE A 89 -8.00 3.15 -1.32
C PHE A 89 -8.69 4.06 -2.34
N GLN A 90 -8.60 3.73 -3.64
CA GLN A 90 -9.22 4.52 -4.70
C GLN A 90 -10.75 4.60 -4.56
N TYR A 91 -11.36 3.51 -4.12
CA TYR A 91 -12.80 3.46 -3.87
C TYR A 91 -13.23 4.33 -2.68
N ARG A 92 -12.48 4.27 -1.58
CA ARG A 92 -12.82 4.99 -0.34
C ARG A 92 -12.40 6.46 -0.37
N TYR A 93 -11.30 6.78 -1.03
CA TYR A 93 -10.69 8.11 -1.04
C TYR A 93 -10.42 8.62 -2.47
N PRO A 94 -11.44 8.65 -3.36
CA PRO A 94 -11.23 8.96 -4.77
C PRO A 94 -10.66 10.37 -4.99
N GLN A 95 -10.91 11.31 -4.08
CA GLN A 95 -10.43 12.68 -4.15
C GLN A 95 -9.06 12.89 -3.48
N HIS A 96 -8.53 11.88 -2.81
CA HIS A 96 -7.23 12.01 -2.15
C HIS A 96 -6.10 12.04 -3.20
N PRO A 97 -5.07 12.91 -3.07
CA PRO A 97 -3.99 13.02 -4.05
C PRO A 97 -3.26 11.70 -4.33
N ALA A 98 -3.14 10.85 -3.31
CA ALA A 98 -2.55 9.51 -3.45
C ALA A 98 -3.31 8.60 -4.43
N SER A 99 -4.61 8.78 -4.62
CA SER A 99 -5.42 7.92 -5.49
C SER A 99 -4.93 7.93 -6.93
N ASN A 100 -4.58 9.10 -7.46
CA ASN A 100 -4.05 9.21 -8.81
C ASN A 100 -2.68 8.53 -8.96
N LYS A 101 -1.82 8.64 -7.95
CA LYS A 101 -0.52 7.98 -7.94
C LYS A 101 -0.66 6.46 -7.90
N LEU A 102 -1.48 5.93 -6.97
CA LEU A 102 -1.74 4.49 -6.87
C LEU A 102 -2.38 3.94 -8.15
N LYS A 103 -3.28 4.71 -8.80
CA LYS A 103 -3.85 4.34 -10.09
C LYS A 103 -2.79 4.27 -11.20
N SER A 104 -1.82 5.18 -11.18
CA SER A 104 -0.71 5.14 -12.15
C SER A 104 0.19 3.92 -11.95
N TYR A 105 0.43 3.52 -10.69
CA TYR A 105 1.20 2.32 -10.37
C TYR A 105 0.50 1.05 -10.88
N LEU A 106 -0.80 0.94 -10.71
CA LEU A 106 -1.58 -0.19 -11.26
C LEU A 106 -1.53 -0.25 -12.78
N LYS A 107 -1.59 0.90 -13.46
CA LYS A 107 -1.46 0.97 -14.93
C LYS A 107 -0.10 0.49 -15.43
N GLY A 108 0.98 0.82 -14.70
CA GLY A 108 2.33 0.39 -15.03
C GLY A 108 2.58 -1.10 -14.77
N ALA A 109 1.77 -1.70 -13.91
CA ALA A 109 1.85 -3.12 -13.55
C ALA A 109 0.97 -4.03 -14.43
N LYS A 110 0.59 -3.58 -15.62
CA LYS A 110 -0.45 -4.14 -16.52
C LYS A 110 -0.41 -5.65 -16.77
N ASP A 111 0.73 -6.28 -16.65
CA ASP A 111 0.90 -7.71 -16.96
C ASP A 111 0.95 -8.60 -15.71
N SER A 112 0.89 -8.01 -14.54
CA SER A 112 0.80 -8.75 -13.28
C SER A 112 -0.63 -8.74 -12.80
N LEU A 113 -1.25 -9.92 -12.76
CA LEU A 113 -2.47 -10.13 -12.00
C LEU A 113 -2.30 -9.50 -10.62
N VAL A 114 -3.23 -8.63 -10.26
CA VAL A 114 -3.28 -8.06 -8.92
C VAL A 114 -3.57 -9.20 -7.96
N THR A 115 -2.52 -9.72 -7.38
CA THR A 115 -2.59 -10.78 -6.38
C THR A 115 -2.29 -10.16 -5.03
N ASP A 116 -3.00 -10.61 -4.05
CA ASP A 116 -2.64 -10.39 -2.66
C ASP A 116 -2.30 -11.74 -2.07
N GLY A 117 -1.11 -11.86 -1.49
CA GLY A 117 -0.65 -13.11 -0.89
C GLY A 117 -1.52 -13.58 0.27
N MET A 118 -2.27 -12.67 0.90
CA MET A 118 -3.12 -12.95 2.06
C MET A 118 -4.60 -13.09 1.69
N VAL A 119 -5.07 -12.38 0.67
CA VAL A 119 -6.51 -12.31 0.31
C VAL A 119 -6.81 -12.94 -1.04
N GLY A 120 -5.79 -13.24 -1.82
CA GLY A 120 -5.95 -13.87 -3.13
C GLY A 120 -6.37 -12.92 -4.24
N LEU A 121 -6.90 -13.50 -5.29
CA LEU A 121 -7.37 -12.78 -6.49
C LEU A 121 -8.79 -12.23 -6.27
N GLY A 122 -9.07 -11.04 -6.75
CA GLY A 122 -10.44 -10.58 -6.94
C GLY A 122 -10.84 -9.26 -6.33
N LEU A 123 -10.07 -8.68 -5.39
CA LEU A 123 -10.42 -7.35 -4.86
C LEU A 123 -10.45 -6.29 -5.96
N GLY A 124 -9.56 -6.39 -6.95
CA GLY A 124 -9.58 -5.52 -8.12
C GLY A 124 -10.92 -5.56 -8.85
N CYS A 125 -11.45 -6.76 -9.13
CA CYS A 125 -12.75 -6.91 -9.81
C CYS A 125 -13.89 -6.28 -9.00
N ILE A 126 -13.92 -6.48 -7.69
CA ILE A 126 -14.99 -5.96 -6.82
C ILE A 126 -15.00 -4.43 -6.81
N TYR A 127 -13.84 -3.82 -6.56
CA TYR A 127 -13.73 -2.37 -6.37
C TYR A 127 -13.63 -1.60 -7.70
N GLU A 128 -13.12 -2.20 -8.77
CA GLU A 128 -13.09 -1.57 -10.09
C GLU A 128 -14.49 -1.44 -10.68
N VAL A 129 -15.32 -2.47 -10.58
CA VAL A 129 -16.73 -2.43 -11.00
C VAL A 129 -17.51 -1.40 -10.17
N ALA A 130 -17.26 -1.35 -8.84
CA ALA A 130 -17.91 -0.36 -7.99
C ALA A 130 -17.52 1.09 -8.33
N ASN A 131 -16.30 1.33 -8.81
CA ASN A 131 -15.85 2.65 -9.27
C ASN A 131 -16.43 3.07 -10.63
N GLN A 132 -16.76 2.12 -11.51
CA GLN A 132 -17.37 2.41 -12.82
C GLN A 132 -18.85 2.81 -12.70
N ASN A 133 -19.50 2.45 -11.61
CA ASN A 133 -20.92 2.70 -11.36
C ASN A 133 -21.17 3.96 -10.49
N ARG A 134 -20.18 4.79 -10.28
CA ARG A 134 -20.26 6.08 -9.60
C ARG A 134 -20.04 7.23 -10.57
#